data_02b1406d882fd8a4a8625cc14d8a1f45
#
_entry.id   02b1406d882fd8a4a8625cc14d8a1f45
#
_cell.length_a   1.000
_cell.length_b   1.000
_cell.length_c   1.000
_cell.angle_alpha   90.00
_cell.angle_beta   90.00
_cell.angle_gamma   90.00
#
_symmetry.space_group_name_H-M   'P 1'
#
loop_
_entity.id
_entity.type
_entity.pdbx_description
1 polymer ?
#
loop_
_entity_poly.entity_id
_entity_poly.type
_entity_poly.pdbx_seq_one_letter_code
_entity_poly.pdbx_strand_id
1 'polypeptide(L)'
;MTGFLRRVLGRGDETADDGDRAYDIRLVFALGNPGPDYAGNRRNIGFWVVNRLAKKHRLEFSTKTGTYALAEGEIGGRRVAVARTRTFNNDSGKAVWALVRKLNIDHAREVLVVCDHLDLPTGRVRLRRKGGGGGQKGMSDIIHVLKTEEFPRVRVGIGRPVVRGEPSWEPEDVAGWVLSDPPPEEKAALDAGVERAVEAIECALSQGIEAAMNVYNRDDAGNGE
;
A
#
# COMPACT_ATOMS: atom_id res chain seq x y z
N MET A 1 -13.49 -25.56 9.19
CA MET A 1 -13.07 -24.21 8.74
C MET A 1 -13.89 -23.22 9.54
N THR A 2 -13.22 -22.57 10.47
CA THR A 2 -13.79 -21.74 11.52
C THR A 2 -14.38 -20.43 10.97
N GLY A 3 -15.34 -19.82 11.70
CA GLY A 3 -16.05 -18.58 11.30
C GLY A 3 -15.17 -17.38 10.92
N PHE A 4 -13.90 -17.40 11.34
CA PHE A 4 -12.86 -16.45 10.94
C PHE A 4 -12.63 -16.38 9.41
N LEU A 5 -12.46 -17.53 8.74
CA LEU A 5 -12.28 -17.58 7.28
C LEU A 5 -13.53 -17.10 6.51
N ARG A 6 -14.72 -17.26 7.07
CA ARG A 6 -15.96 -16.78 6.47
C ARG A 6 -16.05 -15.24 6.48
N ARG A 7 -15.59 -14.58 7.56
CA ARG A 7 -15.62 -13.11 7.69
C ARG A 7 -14.59 -12.42 6.81
N VAL A 8 -13.34 -12.87 6.85
CA VAL A 8 -12.27 -12.31 6.01
C VAL A 8 -12.53 -12.52 4.51
N LEU A 9 -13.16 -13.65 4.15
CA LEU A 9 -13.47 -13.99 2.75
C LEU A 9 -14.82 -13.44 2.25
N GLY A 10 -15.47 -12.52 2.96
CA GLY A 10 -16.71 -11.87 2.51
C GLY A 10 -17.93 -12.79 2.40
N ARG A 11 -17.91 -13.99 3.01
CA ARG A 11 -19.02 -14.94 3.04
C ARG A 11 -19.72 -14.97 4.41
N GLY A 12 -20.11 -13.81 4.90
CA GLY A 12 -20.87 -13.68 6.15
C GLY A 12 -22.00 -12.70 5.99
N ASP A 13 -23.22 -13.18 6.11
CA ASP A 13 -24.51 -12.46 6.17
C ASP A 13 -24.66 -11.21 5.26
N GLU A 14 -25.28 -11.42 4.11
CA GLU A 14 -25.72 -10.38 3.16
C GLU A 14 -26.91 -9.51 3.67
N THR A 15 -27.21 -9.48 4.97
CA THR A 15 -28.38 -8.78 5.52
C THR A 15 -28.10 -7.63 6.47
N ALA A 16 -26.82 -7.29 6.70
CA ALA A 16 -26.50 -6.05 7.41
C ALA A 16 -26.00 -5.03 6.38
N ASP A 17 -26.62 -3.87 6.37
CA ASP A 17 -26.22 -2.67 5.62
C ASP A 17 -24.70 -2.42 5.80
N ASP A 18 -23.90 -2.87 4.82
CA ASP A 18 -22.44 -2.86 4.85
C ASP A 18 -21.87 -1.46 4.54
N GLY A 19 -22.76 -0.45 4.43
CA GLY A 19 -22.44 0.93 4.10
C GLY A 19 -21.73 1.70 5.21
N ASP A 20 -21.84 1.27 6.46
CA ASP A 20 -21.45 2.08 7.63
C ASP A 20 -20.40 1.42 8.55
N ARG A 21 -19.78 0.30 8.16
CA ARG A 21 -18.65 -0.24 8.91
C ARG A 21 -17.41 0.61 8.62
N ALA A 22 -17.04 1.43 9.60
CA ALA A 22 -15.84 2.24 9.55
C ALA A 22 -14.61 1.41 9.15
N TYR A 23 -13.76 1.96 8.27
CA TYR A 23 -12.45 1.40 7.93
C TYR A 23 -11.52 1.52 9.15
N ASP A 24 -11.59 0.55 10.05
CA ASP A 24 -10.76 0.48 11.25
C ASP A 24 -9.40 -0.14 10.89
N ILE A 25 -8.52 0.66 10.29
CA ILE A 25 -7.21 0.20 9.81
C ILE A 25 -6.37 -0.30 10.98
N ARG A 26 -6.02 -1.59 10.98
CA ARG A 26 -5.17 -2.27 11.96
C ARG A 26 -3.84 -2.74 11.38
N LEU A 27 -3.77 -2.88 10.06
CA LEU A 27 -2.55 -3.27 9.34
C LEU A 27 -2.27 -2.30 8.20
N VAL A 28 -1.08 -1.71 8.18
CA VAL A 28 -0.51 -1.00 7.03
C VAL A 28 0.52 -1.92 6.39
N PHE A 29 0.24 -2.38 5.18
CA PHE A 29 1.06 -3.37 4.47
C PHE A 29 1.64 -2.81 3.18
N ALA A 30 2.96 -2.94 3.00
CA ALA A 30 3.64 -2.46 1.79
C ALA A 30 3.97 -3.57 0.81
N LEU A 31 3.68 -3.31 -0.47
CA LEU A 31 4.15 -4.07 -1.61
C LEU A 31 5.57 -3.66 -2.01
N GLY A 32 6.34 -4.61 -2.52
CA GLY A 32 7.70 -4.44 -3.01
C GLY A 32 8.40 -5.78 -3.22
N ASN A 33 9.68 -5.73 -3.57
CA ASN A 33 10.54 -6.89 -3.71
C ASN A 33 11.62 -6.91 -2.60
N PRO A 34 11.89 -8.06 -1.99
CA PRO A 34 12.93 -8.18 -0.97
C PRO A 34 14.32 -8.19 -1.60
N GLY A 35 15.32 -7.80 -0.84
CA GLY A 35 16.72 -7.85 -1.22
C GLY A 35 17.34 -6.48 -1.50
N PRO A 36 18.68 -6.38 -1.38
CA PRO A 36 19.40 -5.12 -1.56
C PRO A 36 19.29 -4.60 -3.01
N ASP A 37 19.26 -5.47 -4.00
CA ASP A 37 19.21 -5.12 -5.42
C ASP A 37 17.91 -4.38 -5.82
N TYR A 38 16.86 -4.51 -5.00
CA TYR A 38 15.57 -3.86 -5.24
C TYR A 38 15.34 -2.65 -4.33
N ALA A 39 16.23 -2.40 -3.38
CA ALA A 39 15.99 -1.40 -2.32
C ALA A 39 15.81 0.02 -2.87
N GLY A 40 16.49 0.36 -3.95
CA GLY A 40 16.42 1.65 -4.64
C GLY A 40 15.32 1.76 -5.70
N ASN A 41 14.72 0.64 -6.10
CA ASN A 41 13.84 0.60 -7.26
C ASN A 41 12.48 1.29 -7.01
N ARG A 42 11.89 1.87 -8.07
CA ARG A 42 10.56 2.49 -8.04
C ARG A 42 9.48 1.56 -7.50
N ARG A 43 9.57 0.24 -7.78
CA ARG A 43 8.67 -0.80 -7.25
C ARG A 43 8.63 -0.83 -5.72
N ASN A 44 9.72 -0.43 -5.06
CA ASN A 44 9.84 -0.48 -3.61
C ASN A 44 9.41 0.81 -2.90
N ILE A 45 8.74 1.73 -3.60
CA ILE A 45 8.26 2.96 -2.96
C ILE A 45 7.30 2.67 -1.79
N GLY A 46 6.53 1.58 -1.85
CA GLY A 46 5.74 1.11 -0.72
C GLY A 46 6.59 0.81 0.51
N PHE A 47 7.77 0.19 0.33
CA PHE A 47 8.72 -0.05 1.43
C PHE A 47 9.32 1.26 1.96
N TRP A 48 9.60 2.23 1.09
CA TRP A 48 10.11 3.53 1.53
C TRP A 48 9.09 4.23 2.43
N VAL A 49 7.80 4.18 2.07
CA VAL A 49 6.71 4.76 2.88
C VAL A 49 6.62 4.09 4.25
N VAL A 50 6.53 2.76 4.33
CA VAL A 50 6.36 2.08 5.63
C VAL A 50 7.63 2.13 6.48
N ASN A 51 8.82 2.16 5.88
CA ASN A 51 10.06 2.37 6.60
C ASN A 51 10.12 3.79 7.18
N ARG A 52 9.68 4.81 6.44
CA ARG A 52 9.59 6.20 6.90
C ARG A 52 8.56 6.34 8.02
N LEU A 53 7.37 5.74 7.85
CA LEU A 53 6.32 5.71 8.87
C LEU A 53 6.83 5.05 10.17
N ALA A 54 7.45 3.87 10.07
CA ALA A 54 8.00 3.17 11.21
C ALA A 54 9.09 3.99 11.91
N LYS A 55 10.02 4.59 11.16
CA LYS A 55 11.07 5.45 11.72
C LYS A 55 10.49 6.67 12.45
N LYS A 56 9.51 7.35 11.86
CA LYS A 56 8.85 8.53 12.44
C LYS A 56 8.19 8.21 13.79
N HIS A 57 7.57 7.03 13.91
CA HIS A 57 6.88 6.58 15.12
C HIS A 57 7.72 5.65 16.00
N ARG A 58 9.02 5.50 15.75
CA ARG A 58 9.96 4.66 16.53
C ARG A 58 9.50 3.19 16.61
N LEU A 59 8.87 2.69 15.55
CA LEU A 59 8.47 1.29 15.42
C LEU A 59 9.63 0.50 14.81
N GLU A 60 9.90 -0.68 15.35
CA GLU A 60 10.96 -1.56 14.87
C GLU A 60 10.39 -2.80 14.19
N PHE A 61 10.91 -3.15 13.01
CA PHE A 61 10.61 -4.41 12.34
C PHE A 61 11.29 -5.58 13.05
N SER A 62 10.84 -5.87 14.27
CA SER A 62 11.41 -6.88 15.18
C SER A 62 11.02 -8.30 14.78
N THR A 63 9.79 -8.51 14.30
CA THR A 63 9.33 -9.82 13.83
C THR A 63 9.64 -9.97 12.34
N LYS A 64 10.46 -10.97 12.01
CA LYS A 64 10.80 -11.32 10.63
C LYS A 64 10.57 -12.81 10.40
N THR A 65 9.74 -13.11 9.41
CA THR A 65 9.45 -14.48 8.96
C THR A 65 9.97 -14.69 7.53
N GLY A 66 9.72 -15.85 6.94
CA GLY A 66 10.00 -16.09 5.52
C GLY A 66 9.13 -15.23 4.59
N THR A 67 7.97 -14.74 5.04
CA THR A 67 6.99 -14.06 4.19
C THR A 67 6.84 -12.56 4.46
N TYR A 68 7.08 -12.08 5.70
CA TYR A 68 6.93 -10.68 6.07
C TYR A 68 7.94 -10.20 7.11
N ALA A 69 8.13 -8.89 7.17
CA ALA A 69 8.71 -8.18 8.31
C ALA A 69 7.62 -7.30 8.92
N LEU A 70 7.50 -7.31 10.25
CA LEU A 70 6.42 -6.69 11.01
C LEU A 70 6.97 -5.83 12.14
N ALA A 71 6.43 -4.63 12.25
CA ALA A 71 6.57 -3.72 13.39
C ALA A 71 5.19 -3.48 14.00
N GLU A 72 5.09 -3.51 15.32
CA GLU A 72 3.84 -3.27 16.04
C GLU A 72 4.03 -2.13 17.04
N GLY A 73 3.03 -1.28 17.18
CA GLY A 73 3.07 -0.19 18.13
C GLY A 73 1.86 0.73 18.04
N GLU A 74 2.07 2.01 18.33
CA GLU A 74 1.01 3.00 18.38
C GLU A 74 1.32 4.17 17.44
N ILE A 75 0.33 4.59 16.66
CA ILE A 75 0.37 5.77 15.81
C ILE A 75 -0.91 6.57 16.07
N GLY A 76 -0.76 7.82 16.52
CA GLY A 76 -1.91 8.70 16.78
C GLY A 76 -2.88 8.15 17.83
N GLY A 77 -2.40 7.47 18.88
CA GLY A 77 -3.21 6.88 19.93
C GLY A 77 -3.88 5.54 19.56
N ARG A 78 -3.55 4.98 18.38
CA ARG A 78 -4.13 3.72 17.89
C ARG A 78 -3.07 2.63 17.74
N ARG A 79 -3.37 1.44 18.23
CA ARG A 79 -2.52 0.28 17.98
C ARG A 79 -2.59 -0.11 16.51
N VAL A 80 -1.44 -0.22 15.86
CA VAL A 80 -1.31 -0.54 14.46
C VAL A 80 -0.12 -1.47 14.22
N ALA A 81 -0.28 -2.36 13.27
CA ALA A 81 0.78 -3.17 12.70
C ALA A 81 1.24 -2.53 11.38
N VAL A 82 2.55 -2.39 11.22
CA VAL A 82 3.18 -1.91 9.98
C VAL A 82 4.02 -3.04 9.44
N ALA A 83 3.77 -3.48 8.21
CA ALA A 83 4.44 -4.63 7.65
C ALA A 83 4.86 -4.41 6.19
N ARG A 84 5.88 -5.16 5.77
CA ARG A 84 6.28 -5.28 4.37
C ARG A 84 6.48 -6.74 4.00
N THR A 85 6.22 -7.06 2.73
CA THR A 85 6.48 -8.40 2.24
C THR A 85 7.97 -8.75 2.28
N ARG A 86 8.27 -10.03 2.45
CA ARG A 86 9.59 -10.65 2.23
C ARG A 86 9.54 -11.71 1.13
N THR A 87 8.38 -11.89 0.51
CA THR A 87 8.24 -12.60 -0.76
C THR A 87 8.39 -11.62 -1.92
N PHE A 88 8.59 -12.12 -3.13
CA PHE A 88 8.50 -11.26 -4.32
C PHE A 88 7.09 -10.65 -4.44
N ASN A 89 7.01 -9.51 -5.12
CA ASN A 89 5.79 -8.72 -5.22
C ASN A 89 4.57 -9.54 -5.70
N ASN A 90 4.76 -10.45 -6.66
CA ASN A 90 3.69 -11.31 -7.19
C ASN A 90 3.22 -12.43 -6.24
N ASP A 91 3.89 -12.61 -5.10
CA ASP A 91 3.57 -13.59 -4.04
C ASP A 91 3.16 -12.90 -2.72
N SER A 92 2.76 -11.64 -2.76
CA SER A 92 2.47 -10.82 -1.57
C SER A 92 1.24 -11.27 -0.80
N GLY A 93 0.32 -11.97 -1.46
CA GLY A 93 -0.86 -12.56 -0.82
C GLY A 93 -0.52 -13.53 0.30
N LYS A 94 0.58 -14.29 0.19
CA LYS A 94 1.07 -15.19 1.26
C LYS A 94 1.41 -14.41 2.54
N ALA A 95 2.05 -13.24 2.38
CA ALA A 95 2.41 -12.38 3.50
C ALA A 95 1.16 -11.77 4.16
N VAL A 96 0.25 -11.22 3.36
CA VAL A 96 -1.02 -10.65 3.85
C VAL A 96 -1.84 -11.72 4.58
N TRP A 97 -1.96 -12.92 4.01
CA TRP A 97 -2.69 -14.02 4.63
C TRP A 97 -2.12 -14.41 6.01
N ALA A 98 -0.79 -14.54 6.09
CA ALA A 98 -0.12 -14.86 7.34
C ALA A 98 -0.34 -13.77 8.40
N LEU A 99 -0.29 -12.48 7.99
CA LEU A 99 -0.51 -11.33 8.87
C LEU A 99 -1.97 -11.22 9.34
N VAL A 100 -2.93 -11.39 8.45
CA VAL A 100 -4.36 -11.40 8.77
C VAL A 100 -4.68 -12.44 9.86
N ARG A 101 -4.11 -13.63 9.73
CA ARG A 101 -4.26 -14.69 10.76
C ARG A 101 -3.56 -14.34 12.07
N LYS A 102 -2.30 -13.86 12.00
CA LYS A 102 -1.51 -13.49 13.17
C LYS A 102 -2.16 -12.38 14.00
N LEU A 103 -2.70 -11.38 13.32
CA LEU A 103 -3.28 -10.18 13.93
C LEU A 103 -4.77 -10.32 14.24
N ASN A 104 -5.38 -11.48 13.96
CA ASN A 104 -6.81 -11.71 14.08
C ASN A 104 -7.64 -10.59 13.42
N ILE A 105 -7.31 -10.31 12.14
CA ILE A 105 -8.04 -9.35 11.31
C ILE A 105 -9.30 -10.02 10.78
N ASP A 106 -10.45 -9.45 11.06
CA ASP A 106 -11.75 -10.01 10.70
C ASP A 106 -12.25 -9.51 9.33
N HIS A 107 -11.85 -8.30 8.91
CA HIS A 107 -12.32 -7.70 7.67
C HIS A 107 -11.15 -7.17 6.82
N ALA A 108 -11.22 -7.35 5.50
CA ALA A 108 -10.22 -6.82 4.58
C ALA A 108 -10.10 -5.28 4.67
N ARG A 109 -11.14 -4.58 5.06
CA ARG A 109 -11.16 -3.13 5.28
C ARG A 109 -10.21 -2.65 6.38
N GLU A 110 -9.74 -3.56 7.25
CA GLU A 110 -8.74 -3.27 8.28
C GLU A 110 -7.29 -3.29 7.73
N VAL A 111 -7.11 -3.69 6.46
CA VAL A 111 -5.80 -3.78 5.79
C VAL A 111 -5.63 -2.64 4.82
N LEU A 112 -4.76 -1.67 5.12
CA LEU A 112 -4.35 -0.61 4.20
C LEU A 112 -3.11 -1.06 3.42
N VAL A 113 -3.22 -1.17 2.10
CA VAL A 113 -2.09 -1.57 1.25
C VAL A 113 -1.43 -0.35 0.63
N VAL A 114 -0.10 -0.28 0.71
CA VAL A 114 0.73 0.78 0.12
C VAL A 114 1.48 0.23 -1.08
N CYS A 115 1.34 0.88 -2.23
CA CYS A 115 1.93 0.40 -3.49
C CYS A 115 2.34 1.54 -4.44
N ASP A 116 3.22 1.23 -5.38
CA ASP A 116 3.53 2.04 -6.55
C ASP A 116 2.34 2.11 -7.52
N HIS A 117 2.28 3.16 -8.33
CA HIS A 117 1.27 3.30 -9.38
C HIS A 117 1.84 4.01 -10.61
N LEU A 118 1.74 3.35 -11.77
CA LEU A 118 2.29 3.83 -13.04
C LEU A 118 1.55 5.05 -13.60
N ASP A 119 0.21 5.07 -13.46
CA ASP A 119 -0.65 6.09 -14.08
C ASP A 119 -0.83 7.36 -13.23
N LEU A 120 -0.10 7.48 -12.14
CA LEU A 120 0.00 8.71 -11.36
C LEU A 120 1.34 9.39 -11.66
N PRO A 121 1.36 10.72 -11.78
CA PRO A 121 2.61 11.47 -11.87
C PRO A 121 3.57 11.12 -10.73
N THR A 122 4.86 11.19 -10.98
CA THR A 122 5.91 10.90 -10.01
C THR A 122 5.70 11.69 -8.70
N GLY A 123 5.69 10.99 -7.57
CA GLY A 123 5.45 11.56 -6.24
C GLY A 123 3.97 11.85 -5.90
N ARG A 124 3.05 11.74 -6.86
CA ARG A 124 1.63 11.95 -6.59
C ARG A 124 1.06 10.84 -5.69
N VAL A 125 0.28 11.23 -4.67
CA VAL A 125 -0.39 10.28 -3.77
C VAL A 125 -1.89 10.27 -4.02
N ARG A 126 -2.48 9.08 -4.05
CA ARG A 126 -3.92 8.86 -4.15
C ARG A 126 -4.36 7.72 -3.24
N LEU A 127 -5.40 7.96 -2.45
CA LEU A 127 -6.06 6.93 -1.65
C LEU A 127 -7.32 6.43 -2.35
N ARG A 128 -7.62 5.15 -2.15
CA ARG A 128 -8.88 4.54 -2.59
C ARG A 128 -9.36 3.57 -1.52
N ARG A 129 -10.67 3.48 -1.32
CA ARG A 129 -11.29 2.52 -0.40
C ARG A 129 -11.26 1.11 -0.95
N LYS A 130 -11.36 0.97 -2.28
CA LYS A 130 -11.47 -0.30 -3.00
C LYS A 130 -10.98 -0.18 -4.45
N GLY A 131 -10.90 -1.30 -5.15
CA GLY A 131 -10.63 -1.36 -6.58
C GLY A 131 -9.76 -2.54 -6.97
N GLY A 132 -9.71 -2.81 -8.27
CA GLY A 132 -8.96 -3.92 -8.86
C GLY A 132 -7.43 -3.79 -8.75
N GLY A 133 -6.73 -4.76 -9.32
CA GLY A 133 -5.26 -4.85 -9.28
C GLY A 133 -4.53 -3.79 -10.10
N GLY A 134 -5.20 -3.17 -11.08
CA GLY A 134 -4.61 -2.09 -11.90
C GLY A 134 -3.32 -2.49 -12.63
N GLY A 135 -3.21 -3.75 -13.06
CA GLY A 135 -2.01 -4.29 -13.70
C GLY A 135 -0.87 -4.64 -12.72
N GLN A 136 -0.99 -4.33 -11.45
CA GLN A 136 0.02 -4.67 -10.44
C GLN A 136 -0.20 -6.08 -9.90
N LYS A 137 0.74 -7.00 -10.22
CA LYS A 137 0.63 -8.43 -9.87
C LYS A 137 0.50 -8.67 -8.36
N GLY A 138 1.20 -7.88 -7.53
CA GLY A 138 1.13 -8.01 -6.06
C GLY A 138 -0.25 -7.65 -5.51
N MET A 139 -0.87 -6.58 -6.04
CA MET A 139 -2.23 -6.22 -5.67
C MET A 139 -3.25 -7.28 -6.10
N SER A 140 -3.10 -7.82 -7.31
CA SER A 140 -3.94 -8.90 -7.81
C SER A 140 -3.84 -10.16 -6.96
N ASP A 141 -2.63 -10.50 -6.48
CA ASP A 141 -2.41 -11.64 -5.60
C ASP A 141 -3.06 -11.43 -4.21
N ILE A 142 -2.98 -10.23 -3.65
CA ILE A 142 -3.69 -9.88 -2.41
C ILE A 142 -5.20 -10.02 -2.59
N ILE A 143 -5.77 -9.48 -3.68
CA ILE A 143 -7.20 -9.61 -4.01
C ILE A 143 -7.60 -11.08 -4.12
N HIS A 144 -6.76 -11.89 -4.80
CA HIS A 144 -7.01 -13.33 -4.95
C HIS A 144 -7.07 -14.05 -3.60
N VAL A 145 -6.15 -13.72 -2.69
CA VAL A 145 -6.06 -14.36 -1.36
C VAL A 145 -7.17 -13.88 -0.43
N LEU A 146 -7.46 -12.58 -0.39
CA LEU A 146 -8.54 -12.02 0.43
C LEU A 146 -9.93 -12.23 -0.16
N LYS A 147 -10.03 -12.64 -1.43
CA LYS A 147 -11.30 -12.85 -2.17
C LYS A 147 -12.18 -11.61 -2.23
N THR A 148 -11.59 -10.42 -2.15
CA THR A 148 -12.31 -9.15 -2.19
C THR A 148 -11.39 -8.02 -2.67
N GLU A 149 -11.98 -7.00 -3.27
CA GLU A 149 -11.35 -5.71 -3.60
C GLU A 149 -11.63 -4.63 -2.56
N GLU A 150 -12.44 -4.92 -1.54
CA GLU A 150 -12.95 -4.01 -0.52
C GLU A 150 -11.92 -3.78 0.60
N PHE A 151 -10.74 -3.27 0.25
CA PHE A 151 -9.72 -2.83 1.21
C PHE A 151 -9.06 -1.53 0.75
N PRO A 152 -8.71 -0.63 1.71
CA PRO A 152 -8.11 0.65 1.38
C PRO A 152 -6.68 0.51 0.85
N ARG A 153 -6.28 1.46 0.02
CA ARG A 153 -4.93 1.53 -0.54
C ARG A 153 -4.43 2.95 -0.67
N VAL A 154 -3.15 3.13 -0.39
CA VAL A 154 -2.36 4.31 -0.72
C VAL A 154 -1.52 4.00 -1.94
N ARG A 155 -1.71 4.74 -3.01
CA ARG A 155 -0.97 4.61 -4.26
C ARG A 155 -0.03 5.79 -4.40
N VAL A 156 1.25 5.51 -4.60
CA VAL A 156 2.27 6.52 -4.84
C VAL A 156 2.68 6.46 -6.30
N GLY A 157 2.56 7.56 -7.00
CA GLY A 157 2.90 7.70 -8.41
C GLY A 157 4.40 7.52 -8.65
N ILE A 158 4.73 6.73 -9.65
CA ILE A 158 6.09 6.53 -10.15
C ILE A 158 6.22 6.92 -11.63
N GLY A 159 5.12 7.42 -12.23
CA GLY A 159 5.06 7.69 -13.66
C GLY A 159 5.18 6.45 -14.53
N ARG A 160 5.06 6.63 -15.83
CA ARG A 160 5.29 5.58 -16.83
C ARG A 160 6.62 5.79 -17.56
N PRO A 161 7.22 4.70 -18.07
CA PRO A 161 8.35 4.84 -18.98
C PRO A 161 7.93 5.62 -20.23
N VAL A 162 8.81 6.47 -20.71
CA VAL A 162 8.63 7.22 -21.95
C VAL A 162 9.57 6.62 -23.00
N VAL A 163 9.02 6.16 -24.12
CA VAL A 163 9.74 5.60 -25.25
C VAL A 163 9.39 6.42 -26.49
N ARG A 164 10.42 6.96 -27.15
CA ARG A 164 10.26 7.85 -28.33
C ARG A 164 9.34 9.06 -28.11
N GLY A 165 9.34 9.58 -26.87
CA GLY A 165 8.54 10.76 -26.51
C GLY A 165 7.11 10.47 -26.05
N GLU A 166 6.67 9.21 -26.06
CA GLU A 166 5.32 8.80 -25.65
C GLU A 166 5.36 7.82 -24.46
N PRO A 167 4.34 7.86 -23.57
CA PRO A 167 4.22 6.87 -22.50
C PRO A 167 4.10 5.46 -23.07
N SER A 168 4.88 4.51 -22.52
CA SER A 168 4.83 3.11 -22.94
C SER A 168 3.94 2.25 -22.02
N TRP A 169 3.20 1.32 -22.61
CA TRP A 169 2.43 0.27 -21.95
C TRP A 169 3.00 -1.11 -22.24
N GLU A 170 4.08 -1.19 -23.03
CA GLU A 170 4.72 -2.46 -23.36
C GLU A 170 5.24 -3.13 -22.08
N PRO A 171 4.95 -4.44 -21.89
CA PRO A 171 5.32 -5.16 -20.67
C PRO A 171 6.81 -5.09 -20.32
N GLU A 172 7.68 -5.12 -21.32
CA GLU A 172 9.14 -5.07 -21.13
C GLU A 172 9.60 -3.69 -20.65
N ASP A 173 9.05 -2.61 -21.23
CA ASP A 173 9.36 -1.24 -20.82
C ASP A 173 8.89 -0.99 -19.39
N VAL A 174 7.65 -1.43 -19.08
CA VAL A 174 7.08 -1.31 -17.74
C VAL A 174 7.89 -2.09 -16.72
N ALA A 175 8.28 -3.33 -17.05
CA ALA A 175 9.10 -4.16 -16.15
C ALA A 175 10.47 -3.51 -15.89
N GLY A 176 11.15 -3.04 -16.92
CA GLY A 176 12.41 -2.30 -16.80
C GLY A 176 12.26 -1.04 -15.95
N TRP A 177 11.20 -0.26 -16.16
CA TRP A 177 10.92 0.97 -15.42
C TRP A 177 10.72 0.74 -13.93
N VAL A 178 9.83 -0.16 -13.55
CA VAL A 178 9.51 -0.40 -12.14
C VAL A 178 10.68 -1.00 -11.36
N LEU A 179 11.57 -1.75 -12.03
CA LEU A 179 12.75 -2.35 -11.44
C LEU A 179 14.00 -1.48 -11.55
N SER A 180 13.91 -0.27 -12.08
CA SER A 180 15.02 0.67 -12.13
C SER A 180 14.97 1.67 -10.97
N ASP A 181 16.15 2.14 -10.59
CA ASP A 181 16.31 3.23 -9.63
C ASP A 181 15.96 4.56 -10.30
N PRO A 182 15.27 5.47 -9.61
CA PRO A 182 15.00 6.80 -10.13
C PRO A 182 16.28 7.62 -10.20
N PRO A 183 16.46 8.43 -11.25
CA PRO A 183 17.55 9.38 -11.30
C PRO A 183 17.37 10.49 -10.24
N PRO A 184 18.44 11.23 -9.89
CA PRO A 184 18.41 12.23 -8.81
C PRO A 184 17.29 13.27 -8.94
N GLU A 185 16.97 13.70 -10.14
CA GLU A 185 15.91 14.67 -10.44
C GLU A 185 14.51 14.16 -10.10
N GLU A 186 14.25 12.86 -10.26
CA GLU A 186 12.98 12.24 -9.86
C GLU A 186 12.94 11.91 -8.37
N LYS A 187 14.11 11.64 -7.77
CA LYS A 187 14.23 11.21 -6.38
C LYS A 187 13.59 12.20 -5.42
N ALA A 188 13.79 13.50 -5.63
CA ALA A 188 13.21 14.55 -4.79
C ALA A 188 11.67 14.51 -4.81
N ALA A 189 11.06 14.31 -5.98
CA ALA A 189 9.60 14.21 -6.11
C ALA A 189 9.07 12.92 -5.45
N LEU A 190 9.79 11.81 -5.58
CA LEU A 190 9.42 10.54 -4.92
C LEU A 190 9.56 10.65 -3.40
N ASP A 191 10.61 11.28 -2.90
CA ASP A 191 10.79 11.49 -1.45
C ASP A 191 9.69 12.38 -0.88
N ALA A 192 9.28 13.45 -1.58
CA ALA A 192 8.12 14.26 -1.21
C ALA A 192 6.81 13.44 -1.24
N GLY A 193 6.65 12.57 -2.22
CA GLY A 193 5.53 11.63 -2.31
C GLY A 193 5.50 10.63 -1.15
N VAL A 194 6.66 10.17 -0.70
CA VAL A 194 6.79 9.30 0.48
C VAL A 194 6.33 10.01 1.74
N GLU A 195 6.78 11.26 1.98
CA GLU A 195 6.33 12.06 3.14
C GLU A 195 4.81 12.29 3.09
N ARG A 196 4.29 12.70 1.93
CA ARG A 196 2.84 12.89 1.74
C ARG A 196 2.04 11.61 1.96
N ALA A 197 2.57 10.44 1.56
CA ALA A 197 1.93 9.16 1.81
C ALA A 197 1.93 8.78 3.30
N VAL A 198 3.00 9.11 4.03
CA VAL A 198 3.07 8.93 5.49
C VAL A 198 2.00 9.79 6.18
N GLU A 199 1.90 11.07 5.85
CA GLU A 199 0.87 11.98 6.38
C GLU A 199 -0.54 11.48 6.07
N ALA A 200 -0.77 10.98 4.85
CA ALA A 200 -2.06 10.43 4.43
C ALA A 200 -2.43 9.17 5.23
N ILE A 201 -1.46 8.31 5.56
CA ILE A 201 -1.67 7.14 6.42
C ILE A 201 -1.99 7.59 7.85
N GLU A 202 -1.26 8.54 8.41
CA GLU A 202 -1.52 9.10 9.74
C GLU A 202 -2.92 9.71 9.83
N CYS A 203 -3.34 10.45 8.81
CA CYS A 203 -4.70 11.00 8.70
C CYS A 203 -5.74 9.87 8.63
N ALA A 204 -5.51 8.84 7.81
CA ALA A 204 -6.41 7.71 7.69
C ALA A 204 -6.55 6.93 9.01
N LEU A 205 -5.46 6.80 9.77
CA LEU A 205 -5.47 6.15 11.09
C LEU A 205 -6.20 6.97 12.15
N SER A 206 -6.02 8.29 12.16
CA SER A 206 -6.57 9.19 13.19
C SER A 206 -7.98 9.69 12.90
N GLN A 207 -8.29 9.99 11.64
CA GLN A 207 -9.53 10.65 11.20
C GLN A 207 -10.37 9.79 10.25
N GLY A 208 -9.85 8.63 9.84
CA GLY A 208 -10.50 7.72 8.90
C GLY A 208 -10.13 7.94 7.44
N ILE A 209 -10.39 6.91 6.64
CA ILE A 209 -9.97 6.87 5.22
C ILE A 209 -10.64 7.97 4.38
N GLU A 210 -11.89 8.33 4.68
CA GLU A 210 -12.63 9.37 3.95
C GLU A 210 -12.01 10.74 4.15
N ALA A 211 -11.65 11.08 5.39
CA ALA A 211 -10.96 12.34 5.69
C ALA A 211 -9.62 12.41 4.95
N ALA A 212 -8.84 11.34 4.99
CA ALA A 212 -7.58 11.26 4.27
C ALA A 212 -7.78 11.38 2.74
N MET A 213 -8.80 10.75 2.16
CA MET A 213 -9.13 10.90 0.75
C MET A 213 -9.51 12.33 0.39
N ASN A 214 -10.29 13.00 1.23
CA ASN A 214 -10.73 14.39 0.99
C ASN A 214 -9.57 15.38 1.00
N VAL A 215 -8.52 15.11 1.79
CA VAL A 215 -7.34 15.97 1.88
C VAL A 215 -6.31 15.63 0.79
N TYR A 216 -5.91 14.36 0.70
CA TYR A 216 -4.73 13.93 -0.07
C TYR A 216 -5.03 13.55 -1.53
N ASN A 217 -6.31 13.36 -1.90
CA ASN A 217 -6.70 13.14 -3.30
C ASN A 217 -6.91 14.44 -4.08
N ARG A 218 -6.99 15.58 -3.43
CA ARG A 218 -7.10 16.85 -4.15
C ARG A 218 -5.85 17.07 -4.99
N ASP A 219 -6.06 17.57 -6.19
CA ASP A 219 -4.94 18.09 -6.97
C ASP A 219 -4.44 19.33 -6.26
N ASP A 220 -3.11 19.46 -6.07
CA ASP A 220 -2.50 20.73 -5.75
C ASP A 220 -2.59 21.61 -7.02
N ALA A 221 -3.82 21.91 -7.41
CA ALA A 221 -4.11 22.91 -8.41
C ALA A 221 -3.95 24.26 -7.73
N GLY A 222 -2.75 24.81 -7.80
CA GLY A 222 -2.53 26.15 -7.34
C GLY A 222 -1.22 26.39 -6.58
N ASN A 223 -0.08 26.19 -7.23
CA ASN A 223 1.09 27.05 -7.08
C ASN A 223 1.80 27.11 -8.42
N GLY A 224 1.17 27.83 -9.34
CA GLY A 224 1.71 28.23 -10.62
C GLY A 224 1.20 29.64 -10.89
N GLU A 225 1.78 30.62 -10.21
CA GLU A 225 1.94 32.00 -10.64
C GLU A 225 3.39 32.38 -10.43
#